data_e27ccb2d1f3ed43b5ecbb6d61c93cff2
#
_entry.id   e27ccb2d1f3ed43b5ecbb6d61c93cff2
#
_cell.length_a   1.000
_cell.length_b   1.000
_cell.length_c   1.000
_cell.angle_alpha   90.00
_cell.angle_beta   90.00
_cell.angle_gamma   90.00
#
_symmetry.space_group_name_H-M   'P 1'
#
loop_
_entity.id
_entity.type
_entity.pdbx_description
1 polymer ?
#
loop_
_entity_poly.entity_id
_entity_poly.type
_entity_poly.pdbx_seq_one_letter_code
_entity_poly.pdbx_strand_id
1 'polypeptide(L)'
;MCIRDRTNATRIPPLDESEWSEEQRQLLAYAHREGGFYNVIGTLARHWPASKALGQVGAHVLGPTSTLDPRERELLILRTAWLCRAEYEWAQHVQIGLKAGLSRIEIERVKNGGDAEWDAFDACLLRAADELHADQRIGDETWALLATRYNRLQLMDVVFAVGQYTLIAMALNSFGTPLDEGLEGF
;
A
#
# COMPACT_ATOMS: atom_id res chain seq x y z
N MET A 1 -5.53 -23.02 -14.10
CA MET A 1 -5.59 -21.54 -13.99
C MET A 1 -4.40 -20.99 -14.79
N CYS A 2 -4.64 -20.36 -15.95
CA CYS A 2 -3.56 -19.85 -16.79
C CYS A 2 -2.77 -18.78 -16.05
N ILE A 3 -1.51 -19.08 -15.77
CA ILE A 3 -0.52 -18.05 -15.43
C ILE A 3 -0.32 -17.27 -16.74
N ARG A 4 -1.05 -16.17 -16.91
CA ARG A 4 -0.76 -15.23 -17.98
C ARG A 4 0.59 -14.62 -17.65
N ASP A 5 1.56 -14.78 -18.55
CA ASP A 5 2.80 -14.03 -18.56
C ASP A 5 2.44 -12.54 -18.37
N ARG A 6 2.71 -12.00 -17.17
CA ARG A 6 2.65 -10.56 -16.96
C ARG A 6 3.85 -9.98 -17.68
N THR A 7 3.64 -9.44 -18.87
CA THR A 7 4.64 -8.57 -19.46
C THR A 7 4.71 -7.32 -18.57
N ASN A 8 5.84 -7.07 -17.93
CA ASN A 8 6.12 -5.85 -17.15
C ASN A 8 6.22 -4.60 -18.07
N ALA A 9 5.48 -4.57 -19.16
CA ALA A 9 5.46 -3.44 -20.06
C ALA A 9 4.74 -2.26 -19.44
N THR A 10 5.41 -1.13 -19.33
CA THR A 10 4.80 0.13 -18.93
C THR A 10 3.74 0.53 -19.94
N ARG A 11 2.48 0.58 -19.50
CA ARG A 11 1.34 0.98 -20.34
C ARG A 11 1.02 2.46 -20.19
N ILE A 12 1.17 2.98 -18.99
CA ILE A 12 1.01 4.41 -18.67
C ILE A 12 2.31 4.86 -17.99
N PRO A 13 3.24 5.48 -18.73
CA PRO A 13 4.50 5.94 -18.15
C PRO A 13 4.27 7.10 -17.18
N PRO A 14 5.12 7.26 -16.15
CA PRO A 14 5.11 8.45 -15.32
C PRO A 14 5.20 9.73 -16.15
N LEU A 15 4.61 10.82 -15.67
CA LEU A 15 4.83 12.15 -16.25
C LEU A 15 6.29 12.55 -16.06
N ASP A 16 6.89 13.07 -17.14
CA ASP A 16 8.16 13.79 -17.03
C ASP A 16 7.95 15.12 -16.30
N GLU A 17 8.93 15.60 -15.56
CA GLU A 17 8.84 16.87 -14.83
C GLU A 17 8.50 18.07 -15.75
N SER A 18 8.91 18.03 -17.00
CA SER A 18 8.60 19.04 -18.01
C SER A 18 7.11 19.10 -18.38
N GLU A 19 6.39 17.98 -18.19
CA GLU A 19 4.95 17.85 -18.47
C GLU A 19 4.06 18.32 -17.30
N TRP A 20 4.62 18.58 -16.12
CA TRP A 20 3.87 18.95 -14.92
C TRP A 20 3.29 20.37 -15.01
N SER A 21 2.01 20.51 -14.69
CA SER A 21 1.41 21.82 -14.49
C SER A 21 1.93 22.50 -13.21
N GLU A 22 1.74 23.82 -13.09
CA GLU A 22 2.14 24.55 -11.89
C GLU A 22 1.38 24.05 -10.64
N GLU A 23 0.08 23.74 -10.77
CA GLU A 23 -0.72 23.16 -9.68
C GLU A 23 -0.13 21.81 -9.21
N GLN A 24 0.25 20.94 -10.15
CA GLN A 24 0.86 19.65 -9.82
C GLN A 24 2.19 19.83 -9.10
N ARG A 25 3.07 20.73 -9.58
CA ARG A 25 4.36 21.01 -8.93
C ARG A 25 4.17 21.49 -7.49
N GLN A 26 3.25 22.40 -7.26
CA GLN A 26 2.99 22.95 -5.92
C GLN A 26 2.42 21.88 -4.96
N LEU A 27 1.41 21.14 -5.39
CA LEU A 27 0.73 20.15 -4.54
C LEU A 27 1.54 18.88 -4.32
N LEU A 28 2.44 18.54 -5.24
CA LEU A 28 3.27 17.33 -5.15
C LEU A 28 4.72 17.62 -4.74
N ALA A 29 5.04 18.85 -4.37
CA ALA A 29 6.39 19.23 -3.94
C ALA A 29 6.95 18.34 -2.81
N TYR A 30 6.07 17.83 -1.92
CA TYR A 30 6.45 16.92 -0.85
C TYR A 30 6.95 15.55 -1.34
N ALA A 31 6.58 15.15 -2.55
CA ALA A 31 6.96 13.87 -3.14
C ALA A 31 8.25 13.95 -3.97
N HIS A 32 8.86 15.15 -4.03
CA HIS A 32 10.15 15.33 -4.68
C HIS A 32 11.28 14.73 -3.86
N ARG A 33 12.18 14.00 -4.52
CA ARG A 33 13.35 13.36 -3.91
C ARG A 33 14.58 13.56 -4.81
N GLU A 34 15.74 13.20 -4.34
CA GLU A 34 16.92 13.12 -5.18
C GLU A 34 16.67 12.12 -6.31
N GLY A 35 16.77 12.57 -7.55
CA GLY A 35 16.43 11.79 -8.75
C GLY A 35 14.99 11.97 -9.26
N GLY A 36 14.22 12.94 -8.73
CA GLY A 36 12.89 13.30 -9.21
C GLY A 36 11.74 12.83 -8.33
N PHE A 37 10.56 12.66 -8.92
CA PHE A 37 9.36 12.18 -8.21
C PHE A 37 9.27 10.66 -8.22
N TYR A 38 8.55 10.11 -7.24
CA TYR A 38 8.19 8.69 -7.26
C TYR A 38 7.36 8.36 -8.52
N ASN A 39 7.66 7.25 -9.17
CA ASN A 39 6.97 6.82 -10.39
C ASN A 39 5.46 6.65 -10.21
N VAL A 40 5.00 6.20 -9.04
CA VAL A 40 3.57 6.15 -8.71
C VAL A 40 2.92 7.53 -8.81
N ILE A 41 3.58 8.56 -8.29
CA ILE A 41 3.07 9.94 -8.32
C ILE A 41 2.98 10.44 -9.76
N GLY A 42 4.06 10.28 -10.55
CA GLY A 42 4.07 10.66 -11.95
C GLY A 42 3.02 9.94 -12.79
N THR A 43 2.84 8.63 -12.54
CA THR A 43 1.84 7.83 -13.27
C THR A 43 0.42 8.28 -12.93
N LEU A 44 0.08 8.41 -11.65
CA LEU A 44 -1.26 8.82 -11.21
C LEU A 44 -1.57 10.27 -11.58
N ALA A 45 -0.58 11.15 -11.60
CA ALA A 45 -0.74 12.56 -11.96
C ALA A 45 -1.23 12.78 -13.40
N ARG A 46 -1.13 11.78 -14.29
CA ARG A 46 -1.72 11.84 -15.63
C ARG A 46 -3.25 11.98 -15.60
N HIS A 47 -3.90 11.48 -14.57
CA HIS A 47 -5.33 11.75 -14.32
C HIS A 47 -5.49 12.60 -13.08
N TRP A 48 -5.13 13.89 -13.20
CA TRP A 48 -5.01 14.80 -12.07
C TRP A 48 -6.23 14.87 -11.13
N PRO A 49 -7.49 14.96 -11.62
CA PRO A 49 -8.66 14.97 -10.72
C PRO A 49 -8.77 13.70 -9.87
N ALA A 50 -8.54 12.53 -10.45
CA ALA A 50 -8.56 11.26 -9.70
C ALA A 50 -7.38 11.14 -8.73
N SER A 51 -6.19 11.56 -9.16
CA SER A 51 -4.99 11.59 -8.32
C SER A 51 -5.18 12.43 -7.06
N LYS A 52 -5.79 13.60 -7.17
CA LYS A 52 -6.13 14.46 -6.02
C LYS A 52 -7.07 13.76 -5.04
N ALA A 53 -8.12 13.12 -5.54
CA ALA A 53 -9.09 12.41 -4.70
C ALA A 53 -8.44 11.21 -3.96
N LEU A 54 -7.67 10.40 -4.67
CA LEU A 54 -6.92 9.27 -4.09
C LEU A 54 -5.87 9.75 -3.09
N GLY A 55 -5.19 10.85 -3.40
CA GLY A 55 -4.19 11.45 -2.54
C GLY A 55 -4.74 11.90 -1.18
N GLN A 56 -6.01 12.30 -1.10
CA GLN A 56 -6.64 12.65 0.18
C GLN A 56 -6.80 11.42 1.10
N VAL A 57 -7.23 10.28 0.54
CA VAL A 57 -7.33 9.02 1.31
C VAL A 57 -5.93 8.52 1.70
N GLY A 58 -4.97 8.57 0.76
CA GLY A 58 -3.58 8.21 1.04
C GLY A 58 -2.94 9.08 2.14
N ALA A 59 -3.21 10.39 2.12
CA ALA A 59 -2.75 11.31 3.14
C ALA A 59 -3.38 11.04 4.52
N HIS A 60 -4.62 10.53 4.57
CA HIS A 60 -5.20 10.04 5.82
C HIS A 60 -4.48 8.77 6.28
N VAL A 61 -4.41 7.76 5.43
CA VAL A 61 -3.87 6.44 5.81
C VAL A 61 -2.41 6.54 6.28
N LEU A 62 -1.55 7.31 5.58
CA LEU A 62 -0.12 7.44 5.90
C LEU A 62 0.21 8.61 6.82
N GLY A 63 -0.73 9.50 7.04
CA GLY A 63 -0.49 10.77 7.71
C GLY A 63 -0.86 10.77 9.21
N PRO A 64 -0.80 11.96 9.82
CA PRO A 64 -1.03 12.11 11.26
C PRO A 64 -2.49 11.94 11.69
N THR A 65 -3.43 11.85 10.75
CA THR A 65 -4.85 11.61 11.03
C THR A 65 -5.21 10.13 11.06
N SER A 66 -4.31 9.23 10.65
CA SER A 66 -4.47 7.79 10.82
C SER A 66 -4.51 7.43 12.30
N THR A 67 -5.41 6.53 12.66
CA THR A 67 -5.55 6.07 14.04
C THR A 67 -4.79 4.77 14.31
N LEU A 68 -4.22 4.15 13.26
CA LEU A 68 -3.40 2.94 13.37
C LEU A 68 -1.97 3.30 13.79
N ASP A 69 -1.39 2.44 14.61
CA ASP A 69 0.06 2.47 14.83
C ASP A 69 0.80 2.28 13.49
N PRO A 70 1.87 3.06 13.23
CA PRO A 70 2.59 2.98 11.95
C PRO A 70 3.08 1.57 11.60
N ARG A 71 3.56 0.78 12.59
CA ARG A 71 4.02 -0.58 12.35
C ARG A 71 2.86 -1.51 11.96
N GLU A 72 1.74 -1.43 12.68
CA GLU A 72 0.55 -2.23 12.43
C GLU A 72 -0.08 -1.90 11.06
N ARG A 73 -0.10 -0.63 10.71
CA ARG A 73 -0.51 -0.17 9.37
C ARG A 73 0.35 -0.78 8.27
N GLU A 74 1.69 -0.80 8.43
CA GLU A 74 2.58 -1.36 7.42
C GLU A 74 2.43 -2.88 7.29
N LEU A 75 2.07 -3.61 8.35
CA LEU A 75 1.70 -5.03 8.24
C LEU A 75 0.52 -5.24 7.28
N LEU A 76 -0.54 -4.43 7.43
CA LEU A 76 -1.72 -4.48 6.55
C LEU A 76 -1.36 -4.14 5.11
N ILE A 77 -0.57 -3.08 4.89
CA ILE A 77 -0.22 -2.61 3.55
C ILE A 77 0.71 -3.60 2.85
N LEU A 78 1.74 -4.08 3.53
CA LEU A 78 2.65 -5.09 2.97
C LEU A 78 1.91 -6.38 2.64
N ARG A 79 0.99 -6.85 3.52
CA ARG A 79 0.19 -8.02 3.21
C ARG A 79 -0.69 -7.82 1.98
N THR A 80 -1.32 -6.65 1.87
CA THR A 80 -2.14 -6.27 0.70
C THR A 80 -1.29 -6.27 -0.57
N ALA A 81 -0.13 -5.64 -0.54
CA ALA A 81 0.80 -5.59 -1.66
C ALA A 81 1.20 -6.99 -2.14
N TRP A 82 1.51 -7.89 -1.20
CA TRP A 82 1.84 -9.28 -1.50
C TRP A 82 0.68 -10.04 -2.14
N LEU A 83 -0.52 -9.96 -1.54
CA LEU A 83 -1.72 -10.62 -2.05
C LEU A 83 -2.10 -10.12 -3.45
N CYS A 84 -2.00 -8.82 -3.68
CA CYS A 84 -2.26 -8.17 -4.96
C CYS A 84 -1.10 -8.35 -5.98
N ARG A 85 0.03 -8.93 -5.56
CA ARG A 85 1.26 -9.04 -6.38
C ARG A 85 1.69 -7.68 -6.94
N ALA A 86 1.67 -6.67 -6.08
CA ALA A 86 2.02 -5.30 -6.43
C ALA A 86 3.49 -5.03 -6.03
N GLU A 87 4.42 -5.41 -6.91
CA GLU A 87 5.86 -5.29 -6.65
C GLU A 87 6.29 -3.85 -6.31
N TYR A 88 5.75 -2.87 -7.03
CA TYR A 88 6.04 -1.46 -6.76
C TYR A 88 5.63 -1.05 -5.35
N GLU A 89 4.39 -1.39 -4.97
CA GLU A 89 3.85 -1.07 -3.65
C GLU A 89 4.64 -1.76 -2.54
N TRP A 90 4.94 -3.06 -2.75
CA TRP A 90 5.79 -3.83 -1.84
C TRP A 90 7.14 -3.14 -1.63
N ALA A 91 7.85 -2.81 -2.72
CA ALA A 91 9.18 -2.22 -2.67
C ALA A 91 9.21 -0.90 -1.89
N GLN A 92 8.20 -0.04 -2.09
CA GLN A 92 8.06 1.22 -1.35
C GLN A 92 7.78 0.97 0.14
N HIS A 93 6.82 0.08 0.44
CA HIS A 93 6.38 -0.17 1.80
C HIS A 93 7.36 -1.01 2.63
N VAL A 94 8.28 -1.76 2.01
CA VAL A 94 9.45 -2.32 2.70
C VAL A 94 10.28 -1.22 3.37
N GLN A 95 10.54 -0.12 2.66
CA GLN A 95 11.33 0.99 3.22
C GLN A 95 10.57 1.74 4.33
N ILE A 96 9.26 1.90 4.17
CA ILE A 96 8.41 2.56 5.16
C ILE A 96 8.24 1.67 6.39
N GLY A 97 8.03 0.37 6.20
CA GLY A 97 7.91 -0.62 7.27
C GLY A 97 9.15 -0.73 8.13
N LEU A 98 10.34 -0.71 7.52
CA LEU A 98 11.61 -0.67 8.26
C LEU A 98 11.70 0.58 9.13
N LYS A 99 11.30 1.75 8.63
CA LYS A 99 11.26 3.00 9.39
C LYS A 99 10.20 2.98 10.49
N ALA A 100 9.10 2.25 10.28
CA ALA A 100 8.03 2.05 11.25
C ALA A 100 8.37 1.01 12.33
N GLY A 101 9.53 0.35 12.24
CA GLY A 101 10.02 -0.58 13.27
C GLY A 101 9.83 -2.07 12.92
N LEU A 102 9.38 -2.40 11.71
CA LEU A 102 9.42 -3.79 11.24
C LEU A 102 10.85 -4.21 10.94
N SER A 103 11.21 -5.41 11.35
CA SER A 103 12.46 -6.04 10.94
C SER A 103 12.35 -6.65 9.54
N ARG A 104 13.49 -6.87 8.86
CA ARG A 104 13.50 -7.59 7.58
C ARG A 104 12.90 -8.99 7.68
N ILE A 105 13.08 -9.66 8.82
CA ILE A 105 12.52 -11.01 9.07
C ILE A 105 10.99 -10.94 9.14
N GLU A 106 10.42 -9.95 9.82
CA GLU A 106 8.97 -9.74 9.86
C GLU A 106 8.42 -9.40 8.49
N ILE A 107 9.07 -8.52 7.72
CA ILE A 107 8.65 -8.17 6.36
C ILE A 107 8.60 -9.42 5.47
N GLU A 108 9.62 -10.27 5.48
CA GLU A 108 9.59 -11.54 4.73
C GLU A 108 8.49 -12.49 5.25
N ARG A 109 8.27 -12.50 6.56
CA ARG A 109 7.24 -13.34 7.21
C ARG A 109 5.82 -12.92 6.81
N VAL A 110 5.57 -11.62 6.50
CA VAL A 110 4.28 -11.13 6.00
C VAL A 110 3.80 -11.93 4.78
N LYS A 111 4.70 -12.41 3.94
CA LYS A 111 4.38 -13.24 2.77
C LYS A 111 3.60 -14.51 3.11
N ASN A 112 3.80 -15.04 4.32
CA ASN A 112 3.15 -16.26 4.81
C ASN A 112 1.82 -16.01 5.54
N GLY A 113 1.42 -14.74 5.72
CA GLY A 113 0.16 -14.37 6.37
C GLY A 113 0.15 -14.61 7.88
N GLY A 114 -1.06 -14.62 8.44
CA GLY A 114 -1.26 -14.76 9.88
C GLY A 114 -0.93 -16.13 10.48
N ASP A 115 -0.72 -17.15 9.64
CA ASP A 115 -0.39 -18.51 10.08
C ASP A 115 1.10 -18.68 10.45
N ALA A 116 1.93 -17.66 10.17
CA ALA A 116 3.34 -17.67 10.56
C ALA A 116 3.50 -17.32 12.06
N GLU A 117 4.74 -17.36 12.56
CA GLU A 117 5.07 -17.07 13.97
C GLU A 117 4.91 -15.58 14.31
N TRP A 118 3.68 -15.12 14.55
CA TRP A 118 3.32 -13.79 15.00
C TRP A 118 2.74 -13.81 16.41
N ASP A 119 2.76 -12.67 17.10
CA ASP A 119 1.84 -12.53 18.23
C ASP A 119 0.37 -12.56 17.75
N ALA A 120 -0.54 -12.82 18.67
CA ALA A 120 -1.94 -13.05 18.32
C ALA A 120 -2.60 -11.85 17.63
N PHE A 121 -2.16 -10.62 17.92
CA PHE A 121 -2.76 -9.42 17.35
C PHE A 121 -2.21 -9.14 15.95
N ASP A 122 -0.90 -9.25 15.72
CA ASP A 122 -0.29 -9.14 14.41
C ASP A 122 -0.83 -10.22 13.45
N ALA A 123 -0.96 -11.46 13.93
CA ALA A 123 -1.61 -12.55 13.17
C ALA A 123 -3.04 -12.18 12.76
N CYS A 124 -3.79 -11.53 13.67
CA CYS A 124 -5.16 -11.09 13.39
C CYS A 124 -5.21 -9.97 12.35
N LEU A 125 -4.28 -9.01 12.38
CA LEU A 125 -4.18 -7.96 11.36
C LEU A 125 -3.91 -8.54 9.97
N LEU A 126 -2.98 -9.47 9.87
CA LEU A 126 -2.67 -10.14 8.61
C LEU A 126 -3.86 -10.94 8.08
N ARG A 127 -4.57 -11.65 8.97
CA ARG A 127 -5.81 -12.36 8.63
C ARG A 127 -6.90 -11.40 8.15
N ALA A 128 -7.04 -10.23 8.77
CA ALA A 128 -7.99 -9.22 8.31
C ALA A 128 -7.69 -8.76 6.88
N ALA A 129 -6.41 -8.59 6.52
CA ALA A 129 -6.03 -8.28 5.15
C ALA A 129 -6.34 -9.44 4.19
N ASP A 130 -6.10 -10.70 4.59
CA ASP A 130 -6.43 -11.88 3.81
C ASP A 130 -7.94 -11.99 3.53
N GLU A 131 -8.76 -11.82 4.55
CA GLU A 131 -10.22 -11.87 4.46
C GLU A 131 -10.78 -10.73 3.60
N LEU A 132 -10.28 -9.50 3.78
CA LEU A 132 -10.66 -8.36 2.94
C LEU A 132 -10.28 -8.59 1.47
N HIS A 133 -9.14 -9.22 1.21
CA HIS A 133 -8.72 -9.53 -0.16
C HIS A 133 -9.57 -10.64 -0.79
N ALA A 134 -9.85 -11.72 -0.05
CA ALA A 134 -10.55 -12.89 -0.56
C ALA A 134 -12.08 -12.70 -0.60
N ASP A 135 -12.63 -12.18 0.49
CA ASP A 135 -14.09 -12.18 0.75
C ASP A 135 -14.70 -10.77 0.74
N GLN A 136 -13.88 -9.72 0.58
CA GLN A 136 -14.28 -8.30 0.64
C GLN A 136 -14.92 -7.90 1.99
N ARG A 137 -14.66 -8.67 3.03
CA ARG A 137 -15.24 -8.53 4.37
C ARG A 137 -14.32 -9.14 5.41
N ILE A 138 -14.19 -8.51 6.59
CA ILE A 138 -13.57 -9.11 7.77
C ILE A 138 -14.60 -10.05 8.41
N GLY A 139 -14.21 -11.30 8.70
CA GLY A 139 -15.02 -12.28 9.38
C GLY A 139 -15.32 -11.91 10.82
N ASP A 140 -16.39 -12.47 11.39
CA ASP A 140 -16.88 -12.06 12.72
C ASP A 140 -15.89 -12.40 13.83
N GLU A 141 -15.13 -13.51 13.70
CA GLU A 141 -14.09 -13.91 14.64
C GLU A 141 -12.91 -12.93 14.64
N THR A 142 -12.39 -12.62 13.44
CA THR A 142 -11.30 -11.66 13.26
C THR A 142 -11.72 -10.26 13.72
N TRP A 143 -12.95 -9.84 13.38
CA TRP A 143 -13.51 -8.57 13.85
C TRP A 143 -13.59 -8.49 15.37
N ALA A 144 -14.10 -9.54 16.03
CA ALA A 144 -14.21 -9.58 17.48
C ALA A 144 -12.83 -9.51 18.16
N LEU A 145 -11.82 -10.17 17.60
CA LEU A 145 -10.46 -10.13 18.12
C LEU A 145 -9.84 -8.72 17.95
N LEU A 146 -9.97 -8.10 16.78
CA LEU A 146 -9.51 -6.72 16.57
C LEU A 146 -10.18 -5.76 17.54
N ALA A 147 -11.49 -5.91 17.79
CA ALA A 147 -12.27 -5.07 18.69
C ALA A 147 -11.88 -5.22 20.18
N THR A 148 -11.10 -6.23 20.56
CA THR A 148 -10.55 -6.32 21.93
C THR A 148 -9.53 -5.22 22.23
N ARG A 149 -8.86 -4.69 21.19
CA ARG A 149 -7.81 -3.67 21.32
C ARG A 149 -8.13 -2.38 20.56
N TYR A 150 -8.79 -2.48 19.42
CA TYR A 150 -9.09 -1.35 18.56
C TYR A 150 -10.45 -0.73 18.85
N ASN A 151 -10.51 0.60 18.87
CA ASN A 151 -11.75 1.35 18.84
C ASN A 151 -12.36 1.39 17.42
N ARG A 152 -13.55 2.00 17.30
CA ARG A 152 -14.28 2.05 16.01
C ARG A 152 -13.50 2.73 14.89
N LEU A 153 -12.75 3.78 15.19
CA LEU A 153 -11.97 4.51 14.17
C LEU A 153 -10.83 3.64 13.65
N GLN A 154 -10.14 2.95 14.56
CA GLN A 154 -9.07 2.03 14.19
C GLN A 154 -9.58 0.85 13.33
N LEU A 155 -10.74 0.29 13.70
CA LEU A 155 -11.39 -0.76 12.89
C LEU A 155 -11.77 -0.27 11.49
N MET A 156 -12.23 0.98 11.36
CA MET A 156 -12.49 1.59 10.05
C MET A 156 -11.20 1.80 9.27
N ASP A 157 -10.14 2.26 9.93
CA ASP A 157 -8.84 2.50 9.29
C ASP A 157 -8.18 1.20 8.80
N VAL A 158 -8.41 0.05 9.44
CA VAL A 158 -7.99 -1.27 8.91
C VAL A 158 -8.60 -1.49 7.51
N VAL A 159 -9.92 -1.27 7.39
CA VAL A 159 -10.62 -1.45 6.12
C VAL A 159 -10.17 -0.42 5.08
N PHE A 160 -10.00 0.84 5.49
CA PHE A 160 -9.55 1.91 4.59
C PHE A 160 -8.12 1.69 4.12
N ALA A 161 -7.22 1.24 4.97
CA ALA A 161 -5.84 0.94 4.59
C ALA A 161 -5.79 -0.18 3.53
N VAL A 162 -6.42 -1.32 3.78
CA VAL A 162 -6.45 -2.44 2.84
C VAL A 162 -7.16 -2.05 1.54
N GLY A 163 -8.31 -1.34 1.62
CA GLY A 163 -9.07 -0.90 0.45
C GLY A 163 -8.29 0.08 -0.42
N GLN A 164 -7.66 1.09 0.19
CA GLN A 164 -6.83 2.07 -0.52
C GLN A 164 -5.68 1.39 -1.26
N TYR A 165 -4.95 0.52 -0.57
CA TYR A 165 -3.80 -0.15 -1.16
C TYR A 165 -4.17 -1.24 -2.17
N THR A 166 -5.33 -1.88 -2.03
CA THR A 166 -5.88 -2.73 -3.08
C THR A 166 -6.16 -1.93 -4.36
N LEU A 167 -6.76 -0.73 -4.25
CA LEU A 167 -7.00 0.15 -5.39
C LEU A 167 -5.70 0.62 -6.04
N ILE A 168 -4.73 1.04 -5.23
CA ILE A 168 -3.40 1.46 -5.73
C ILE A 168 -2.70 0.29 -6.42
N ALA A 169 -2.71 -0.91 -5.83
CA ALA A 169 -2.15 -2.11 -6.43
C ALA A 169 -2.77 -2.42 -7.80
N MET A 170 -4.10 -2.32 -7.92
CA MET A 170 -4.80 -2.49 -9.21
C MET A 170 -4.31 -1.48 -10.25
N ALA A 171 -4.15 -0.22 -9.86
CA ALA A 171 -3.65 0.84 -10.74
C ALA A 171 -2.22 0.57 -11.17
N LEU A 172 -1.30 0.36 -10.23
CA LEU A 172 0.12 0.13 -10.49
C LEU A 172 0.35 -1.09 -11.39
N ASN A 173 -0.30 -2.20 -11.08
CA ASN A 173 -0.22 -3.43 -11.88
C ASN A 173 -0.80 -3.26 -13.29
N SER A 174 -1.93 -2.53 -13.42
CA SER A 174 -2.59 -2.33 -14.71
C SER A 174 -1.85 -1.36 -15.60
N PHE A 175 -1.26 -0.31 -15.01
CA PHE A 175 -0.52 0.72 -15.74
C PHE A 175 0.92 0.29 -16.04
N GLY A 176 1.41 -0.73 -15.35
CA GLY A 176 2.79 -1.20 -15.48
C GLY A 176 3.78 -0.15 -14.97
N THR A 177 3.49 0.44 -13.80
CA THR A 177 4.35 1.46 -13.19
C THR A 177 5.71 0.85 -12.86
N PRO A 178 6.83 1.37 -13.41
CA PRO A 178 8.15 0.82 -13.17
C PRO A 178 8.61 1.09 -11.74
N LEU A 179 9.44 0.21 -11.19
CA LEU A 179 10.09 0.45 -9.90
C LEU A 179 10.91 1.74 -9.94
N ASP A 180 10.97 2.43 -8.82
CA ASP A 180 11.91 3.54 -8.65
C ASP A 180 13.34 3.01 -8.56
N GLU A 181 14.30 3.83 -8.98
CA GLU A 181 15.71 3.49 -8.94
C GLU A 181 16.16 3.08 -7.52
N GLY A 182 16.90 1.98 -7.43
CA GLY A 182 17.42 1.44 -6.18
C GLY A 182 16.41 0.64 -5.36
N LEU A 183 15.19 0.40 -5.86
CA LEU A 183 14.22 -0.48 -5.21
C LEU A 183 14.19 -1.86 -5.87
N GLU A 184 13.99 -2.87 -5.04
CA GLU A 184 13.86 -4.27 -5.45
C GLU A 184 12.43 -4.74 -5.19
N GLY A 185 11.85 -5.50 -6.13
CA GLY A 185 10.58 -6.20 -5.99
C GLY A 185 10.66 -7.37 -5.00
N PHE A 186 9.71 -8.31 -5.05
CA PHE A 186 9.72 -9.55 -4.24
C PHE A 186 10.09 -10.78 -5.05
#